data_0e547047fab54bdef7a52503a35e979a
#
_entry.id   0e547047fab54bdef7a52503a35e979a
#
_cell.length_a   1.000
_cell.length_b   1.000
_cell.length_c   1.000
_cell.angle_alpha   90.00
_cell.angle_beta   90.00
_cell.angle_gamma   90.00
#
_symmetry.space_group_name_H-M   'P 1'
#
loop_
_entity.id
_entity.type
_entity.pdbx_description
1 polymer ?
#
loop_
_entity_poly.entity_id
_entity_poly.type
_entity_poly.pdbx_seq_one_letter_code
_entity_poly.pdbx_strand_id
1 'polypeptide(L)'
;MLNRIFIQNFALIDQLEIHLQKGLQVITGETGAGKSIILGALRLIMGERADLKNFADLESKSIVETEFKISKNLQDFFTENDLDFDEKTIIRREILPSGKSRAFVNDVPVTLDILKELSEKLVDIHSQFETSNLFSEAYQFKIIDGLSENKNLIEN
;
A
#
# COMPACT_ATOMS: atom_id res chain seq x y z
N MET A 1 4.90 7.26 -6.47
CA MET A 1 3.65 7.27 -7.27
C MET A 1 3.29 5.82 -7.58
N LEU A 2 2.05 5.41 -7.32
CA LEU A 2 1.54 4.08 -7.66
C LEU A 2 1.32 3.99 -9.17
N ASN A 3 1.95 3.00 -9.83
CA ASN A 3 1.91 2.82 -11.28
C ASN A 3 1.07 1.62 -11.70
N ARG A 4 1.08 0.53 -10.92
CA ARG A 4 0.38 -0.71 -11.23
C ARG A 4 -0.19 -1.35 -9.98
N ILE A 5 -1.37 -1.93 -10.13
CA ILE A 5 -1.99 -2.82 -9.14
C ILE A 5 -2.29 -4.14 -9.86
N PHE A 6 -1.83 -5.24 -9.30
CA PHE A 6 -2.19 -6.58 -9.72
C PHE A 6 -2.83 -7.32 -8.55
N ILE A 7 -3.96 -7.96 -8.82
CA ILE A 7 -4.74 -8.72 -7.83
C ILE A 7 -5.06 -10.07 -8.43
N GLN A 8 -4.84 -11.14 -7.68
CA GLN A 8 -5.19 -12.49 -8.07
C GLN A 8 -5.82 -13.23 -6.88
N ASN A 9 -6.94 -13.91 -7.14
CA ASN A 9 -7.69 -14.71 -6.16
C ASN A 9 -8.01 -13.93 -4.87
N PHE A 10 -8.60 -12.74 -5.01
CA PHE A 10 -8.96 -11.91 -3.86
C PHE A 10 -10.43 -11.46 -3.93
N ALA A 11 -11.22 -11.81 -2.94
CA ALA A 11 -12.66 -11.58 -2.89
C ALA A 11 -13.37 -12.14 -4.15
N LEU A 12 -14.01 -11.30 -4.93
CA LEU A 12 -14.70 -11.67 -6.17
C LEU A 12 -13.81 -11.51 -7.42
N ILE A 13 -12.53 -11.24 -7.23
CA ILE A 13 -11.58 -11.01 -8.34
C ILE A 13 -10.74 -12.27 -8.52
N ASP A 14 -10.91 -12.95 -9.64
CA ASP A 14 -10.02 -14.04 -10.05
C ASP A 14 -8.66 -13.48 -10.45
N GLN A 15 -8.67 -12.47 -11.35
CA GLN A 15 -7.48 -11.73 -11.75
C GLN A 15 -7.85 -10.34 -12.25
N LEU A 16 -7.07 -9.34 -11.82
CA LEU A 16 -7.22 -7.95 -12.24
C LEU A 16 -5.84 -7.30 -12.32
N GLU A 17 -5.61 -6.56 -13.39
CA GLU A 17 -4.43 -5.69 -13.51
C GLU A 17 -4.87 -4.28 -13.92
N ILE A 18 -4.41 -3.28 -13.18
CA ILE A 18 -4.71 -1.86 -13.40
C ILE A 18 -3.40 -1.11 -13.55
N HIS A 19 -3.24 -0.42 -14.67
CA HIS A 19 -2.15 0.54 -14.87
C HIS A 19 -2.65 1.96 -14.60
N LEU A 20 -1.93 2.65 -13.72
CA LEU A 20 -2.26 4.01 -13.29
C LEU A 20 -1.29 5.01 -13.94
N GLN A 21 -1.83 6.13 -14.38
CA GLN A 21 -1.05 7.21 -14.98
C GLN A 21 -0.87 8.35 -13.96
N LYS A 22 0.00 9.31 -14.27
CA LYS A 22 0.18 10.51 -13.44
C LYS A 22 -1.09 11.37 -13.48
N GLY A 23 -1.50 11.88 -12.33
CA GLY A 23 -2.65 12.75 -12.16
C GLY A 23 -3.83 12.07 -11.48
N LEU A 24 -5.00 12.69 -11.59
CA LEU A 24 -6.23 12.17 -10.99
C LEU A 24 -6.72 10.96 -11.78
N GLN A 25 -6.98 9.86 -11.07
CA GLN A 25 -7.60 8.65 -11.61
C GLN A 25 -8.96 8.45 -10.94
N VAL A 26 -9.98 8.16 -11.72
CA VAL A 26 -11.34 7.92 -11.21
C VAL A 26 -11.74 6.49 -11.56
N ILE A 27 -11.99 5.69 -10.52
CA ILE A 27 -12.51 4.33 -10.67
C ILE A 27 -14.01 4.37 -10.40
N THR A 28 -14.80 4.14 -11.44
CA THR A 28 -16.26 4.10 -11.36
C THR A 28 -16.75 2.66 -11.48
N GLY A 29 -17.94 2.40 -10.95
CA GLY A 29 -18.60 1.09 -11.05
C GLY A 29 -19.88 1.08 -10.25
N GLU A 30 -20.75 0.12 -10.53
CA GLU A 30 -21.98 -0.09 -9.77
C GLU A 30 -21.69 -0.36 -8.29
N THR A 31 -22.68 -0.14 -7.45
CA THR A 31 -22.53 -0.10 -5.99
C THR A 31 -21.90 -1.37 -5.39
N GLY A 32 -20.87 -1.17 -4.61
CA GLY A 32 -20.46 -1.99 -3.47
C GLY A 32 -19.25 -2.86 -3.68
N ALA A 33 -19.21 -3.79 -4.64
CA ALA A 33 -18.22 -4.86 -4.59
C ALA A 33 -16.81 -4.43 -5.12
N GLY A 34 -16.69 -3.94 -6.36
CA GLY A 34 -15.37 -3.77 -6.99
C GLY A 34 -14.46 -2.72 -6.36
N LYS A 35 -14.99 -1.54 -6.04
CA LYS A 35 -14.19 -0.45 -5.45
C LYS A 35 -13.66 -0.80 -4.06
N SER A 36 -14.51 -1.41 -3.22
CA SER A 36 -14.14 -1.84 -1.86
C SER A 36 -13.14 -2.98 -1.88
N ILE A 37 -13.18 -3.85 -2.89
CA ILE A 37 -12.21 -4.95 -3.05
C ILE A 37 -10.83 -4.39 -3.39
N ILE A 38 -10.74 -3.43 -4.33
CA ILE A 38 -9.46 -2.78 -4.67
C ILE A 38 -8.88 -2.07 -3.45
N LEU A 39 -9.70 -1.36 -2.68
CA LEU A 39 -9.28 -0.71 -1.44
C LEU A 39 -8.80 -1.74 -0.41
N GLY A 40 -9.52 -2.85 -0.23
CA GLY A 40 -9.10 -3.96 0.63
C GLY A 40 -7.78 -4.59 0.21
N ALA A 41 -7.54 -4.73 -1.09
CA ALA A 41 -6.27 -5.21 -1.62
C ALA A 41 -5.12 -4.22 -1.33
N LEU A 42 -5.35 -2.92 -1.48
CA LEU A 42 -4.37 -1.89 -1.14
C LEU A 42 -4.04 -1.88 0.37
N ARG A 43 -5.02 -2.11 1.24
CA ARG A 43 -4.79 -2.24 2.69
C ARG A 43 -3.88 -3.41 3.03
N LEU A 44 -3.97 -4.53 2.30
CA LEU A 44 -3.01 -5.63 2.46
C LEU A 44 -1.57 -5.20 2.14
N ILE A 45 -1.39 -4.41 1.09
CA ILE A 45 -0.09 -3.82 0.72
C ILE A 45 0.42 -2.88 1.81
N MET A 46 -0.47 -2.19 2.51
CA MET A 46 -0.13 -1.31 3.63
C MET A 46 0.15 -2.06 4.94
N GLY A 47 0.27 -3.38 4.91
CA GLY A 47 0.63 -4.17 6.09
C GLY A 47 -0.54 -4.61 6.96
N GLU A 48 -1.79 -4.38 6.55
CA GLU A 48 -2.94 -4.89 7.31
C GLU A 48 -2.97 -6.43 7.32
N ARG A 49 -3.57 -6.98 8.37
CA ARG A 49 -3.76 -8.43 8.49
C ARG A 49 -4.77 -8.91 7.46
N ALA A 50 -4.45 -10.06 6.85
CA ALA A 50 -5.36 -10.70 5.92
C ALA A 50 -6.55 -11.34 6.67
N ASP A 51 -7.78 -11.04 6.22
CA ASP A 51 -8.97 -11.79 6.63
C ASP A 51 -9.27 -12.83 5.55
N LEU A 52 -9.25 -14.11 5.95
CA LEU A 52 -9.48 -15.26 5.04
C LEU A 52 -10.86 -15.23 4.38
N LYS A 53 -11.83 -14.48 4.94
CA LYS A 53 -13.15 -14.29 4.32
C LYS A 53 -13.10 -13.52 3.00
N ASN A 54 -11.99 -12.85 2.72
CA ASN A 54 -11.79 -12.05 1.51
C ASN A 54 -11.11 -12.83 0.37
N PHE A 55 -11.09 -14.17 0.39
CA PHE A 55 -10.48 -14.95 -0.68
C PHE A 55 -11.53 -15.64 -1.54
N ALA A 56 -11.36 -15.57 -2.85
CA ALA A 56 -12.29 -16.17 -3.83
C ALA A 56 -12.23 -17.69 -3.77
N ASP A 57 -11.03 -18.23 -3.67
CA ASP A 57 -10.76 -19.67 -3.60
C ASP A 57 -9.74 -19.94 -2.49
N LEU A 58 -10.12 -20.79 -1.54
CA LEU A 58 -9.25 -21.20 -0.43
C LEU A 58 -8.25 -22.30 -0.81
N GLU A 59 -8.33 -22.88 -2.01
CA GLU A 59 -7.39 -23.90 -2.48
C GLU A 59 -6.19 -23.27 -3.19
N SER A 60 -6.34 -22.03 -3.69
CA SER A 60 -5.31 -21.31 -4.42
C SER A 60 -4.74 -20.15 -3.60
N LYS A 61 -3.48 -19.79 -3.82
CA LYS A 61 -2.91 -18.61 -3.15
C LYS A 61 -3.49 -17.32 -3.72
N SER A 62 -3.67 -16.35 -2.85
CA SER A 62 -4.00 -14.98 -3.24
C SER A 62 -2.76 -14.14 -3.35
N ILE A 63 -2.70 -13.29 -4.36
CA ILE A 63 -1.60 -12.37 -4.60
C ILE A 63 -2.16 -10.97 -4.77
N VAL A 64 -1.59 -10.02 -4.04
CA VAL A 64 -1.74 -8.59 -4.33
C VAL A 64 -0.35 -8.04 -4.53
N GLU A 65 -0.15 -7.37 -5.65
CA GLU A 65 1.13 -6.76 -6.01
C GLU A 65 0.90 -5.34 -6.50
N THR A 66 1.80 -4.44 -6.11
CA THR A 66 1.78 -3.04 -6.53
C THR A 66 3.16 -2.63 -6.97
N GLU A 67 3.21 -1.78 -7.99
CA GLU A 67 4.43 -1.15 -8.46
C GLU A 67 4.38 0.35 -8.15
N PHE A 68 5.40 0.82 -7.44
CA PHE A 68 5.58 2.22 -7.11
C PHE A 68 6.80 2.79 -7.81
N LYS A 69 6.66 3.97 -8.39
CA LYS A 69 7.81 4.81 -8.68
C LYS A 69 8.14 5.62 -7.43
N ILE A 70 9.28 5.33 -6.82
CA ILE A 70 9.78 6.00 -5.61
C ILE A 70 10.93 6.95 -5.93
N SER A 71 11.28 7.81 -5.00
CA SER A 71 12.37 8.75 -5.11
C SER A 71 13.53 8.37 -4.19
N LYS A 72 14.71 8.90 -4.46
CA LYS A 72 15.94 8.59 -3.73
C LYS A 72 15.93 8.96 -2.24
N ASN A 73 14.99 9.79 -1.81
CA ASN A 73 14.81 10.12 -0.39
C ASN A 73 14.42 8.92 0.49
N LEU A 74 14.02 7.80 -0.11
CA LEU A 74 13.75 6.55 0.61
C LEU A 74 14.95 5.60 0.65
N GLN A 75 16.08 5.96 0.05
CA GLN A 75 17.26 5.10 -0.03
C GLN A 75 17.79 4.70 1.36
N ASP A 76 17.79 5.62 2.31
CA ASP A 76 18.21 5.36 3.69
C ASP A 76 17.34 4.30 4.35
N PHE A 77 16.02 4.41 4.20
CA PHE A 77 15.06 3.41 4.69
C PHE A 77 15.35 2.00 4.14
N PHE A 78 15.64 1.90 2.84
CA PHE A 78 15.98 0.62 2.21
C PHE A 78 17.29 0.05 2.76
N THR A 79 18.32 0.89 2.92
CA THR A 79 19.60 0.49 3.49
C THR A 79 19.48 0.04 4.95
N GLU A 80 18.73 0.76 5.77
CA GLU A 80 18.49 0.44 7.19
C GLU A 80 17.73 -0.87 7.41
N ASN A 81 16.94 -1.29 6.42
CA ASN A 81 16.14 -2.52 6.48
C ASN A 81 16.71 -3.66 5.62
N ASP A 82 17.95 -3.57 5.16
CA ASP A 82 18.61 -4.57 4.29
C ASP A 82 17.79 -4.89 3.01
N LEU A 83 17.19 -3.86 2.40
CA LEU A 83 16.38 -3.97 1.19
C LEU A 83 17.13 -3.43 -0.03
N ASP A 84 16.91 -4.06 -1.19
CA ASP A 84 17.42 -3.56 -2.46
C ASP A 84 16.61 -2.34 -2.92
N PHE A 85 17.28 -1.18 -3.07
CA PHE A 85 16.64 0.03 -3.56
C PHE A 85 16.52 0.00 -5.09
N ASP A 86 15.30 0.16 -5.58
CA ASP A 86 15.00 0.41 -6.99
C ASP A 86 13.95 1.54 -7.08
N GLU A 87 14.17 2.50 -7.99
CA GLU A 87 13.17 3.54 -8.26
C GLU A 87 11.81 2.95 -8.68
N LYS A 88 11.81 1.73 -9.22
CA LYS A 88 10.65 0.94 -9.59
C LYS A 88 10.41 -0.16 -8.57
N THR A 89 9.95 0.21 -7.40
CA THR A 89 9.76 -0.70 -6.27
C THR A 89 8.48 -1.50 -6.38
N ILE A 90 8.59 -2.81 -6.22
CA ILE A 90 7.46 -3.75 -6.20
C ILE A 90 7.19 -4.16 -4.75
N ILE A 91 5.95 -4.02 -4.33
CA ILE A 91 5.46 -4.54 -3.05
C ILE A 91 4.46 -5.66 -3.33
N ARG A 92 4.67 -6.83 -2.76
CA ARG A 92 3.82 -8.00 -2.96
C ARG A 92 3.40 -8.64 -1.63
N ARG A 93 2.12 -8.98 -1.55
CA ARG A 93 1.54 -9.81 -0.49
C ARG A 93 1.05 -11.11 -1.09
N GLU A 94 1.42 -12.21 -0.45
CA GLU A 94 0.92 -13.54 -0.76
C GLU A 94 0.22 -14.11 0.45
N ILE A 95 -0.97 -14.64 0.25
CA ILE A 95 -1.70 -15.38 1.28
C ILE A 95 -1.90 -16.81 0.76
N LEU A 96 -1.39 -17.76 1.51
CA LEU A 96 -1.44 -19.17 1.17
C LEU A 96 -2.79 -19.77 1.59
N PRO A 97 -3.20 -20.90 0.98
CA PRO A 97 -4.38 -21.66 1.39
C PRO A 97 -4.38 -22.02 2.88
N SER A 98 -3.21 -22.19 3.47
CA SER A 98 -3.03 -22.45 4.91
C SER A 98 -3.31 -21.25 5.81
N GLY A 99 -3.66 -20.08 5.26
CA GLY A 99 -3.81 -18.81 5.98
C GLY A 99 -2.50 -18.09 6.31
N LYS A 100 -1.34 -18.70 5.98
CA LYS A 100 -0.05 -18.02 6.17
C LYS A 100 0.10 -16.89 5.18
N SER A 101 0.55 -15.72 5.67
CA SER A 101 0.80 -14.53 4.88
C SER A 101 2.29 -14.26 4.74
N ARG A 102 2.70 -13.81 3.56
CA ARG A 102 4.07 -13.39 3.25
C ARG A 102 4.04 -12.01 2.62
N ALA A 103 5.03 -11.19 2.93
CA ALA A 103 5.23 -9.87 2.35
C ALA A 103 6.60 -9.78 1.72
N PHE A 104 6.71 -9.05 0.62
CA PHE A 104 7.95 -8.87 -0.13
C PHE A 104 8.06 -7.43 -0.61
N VAL A 105 9.28 -6.92 -0.59
CA VAL A 105 9.69 -5.67 -1.24
C VAL A 105 10.85 -6.00 -2.18
N ASN A 106 10.69 -5.78 -3.49
CA ASN A 106 11.65 -6.15 -4.53
C ASN A 106 12.14 -7.61 -4.39
N ASP A 107 11.19 -8.55 -4.18
CA ASP A 107 11.43 -9.97 -3.92
C ASP A 107 12.14 -10.33 -2.60
N VAL A 108 12.58 -9.36 -1.81
CA VAL A 108 13.10 -9.57 -0.46
C VAL A 108 11.94 -9.78 0.52
N PRO A 109 11.91 -10.89 1.28
CA PRO A 109 10.87 -11.10 2.28
C PRO A 109 10.98 -10.08 3.42
N VAL A 110 9.84 -9.48 3.82
CA VAL A 110 9.80 -8.48 4.89
C VAL A 110 8.75 -8.82 5.94
N THR A 111 8.90 -8.22 7.12
CA THR A 111 7.86 -8.26 8.16
C THR A 111 6.72 -7.30 7.82
N LEU A 112 5.57 -7.48 8.48
CA LEU A 112 4.44 -6.56 8.30
C LEU A 112 4.74 -5.15 8.82
N ASP A 113 5.61 -5.03 9.82
CA ASP A 113 6.00 -3.74 10.39
C ASP A 113 6.83 -2.92 9.40
N ILE A 114 7.84 -3.54 8.77
CA ILE A 114 8.63 -2.90 7.69
C ILE A 114 7.73 -2.52 6.51
N LEU A 115 6.81 -3.43 6.12
CA LEU A 115 5.88 -3.16 5.04
C LEU A 115 4.98 -1.96 5.36
N LYS A 116 4.45 -1.89 6.58
CA LYS A 116 3.61 -0.80 7.05
C LYS A 116 4.36 0.52 7.02
N GLU A 117 5.56 0.56 7.59
CA GLU A 117 6.39 1.77 7.62
C GLU A 117 6.74 2.26 6.20
N LEU A 118 7.08 1.36 5.27
CA LEU A 118 7.31 1.72 3.88
C LEU A 118 6.06 2.28 3.22
N SER A 119 4.92 1.59 3.38
CA SER A 119 3.69 1.96 2.71
C SER A 119 3.12 3.30 3.21
N GLU A 120 3.28 3.64 4.49
CA GLU A 120 2.92 4.96 5.05
C GLU A 120 3.71 6.12 4.40
N LYS A 121 4.90 5.82 3.85
CA LYS A 121 5.70 6.80 3.09
C LYS A 121 5.29 6.90 1.61
N LEU A 122 4.53 5.91 1.10
CA LEU A 122 4.21 5.78 -0.33
C LEU A 122 2.76 6.12 -0.66
N VAL A 123 1.82 5.79 0.23
CA VAL A 123 0.38 5.87 0.01
C VAL A 123 -0.31 6.37 1.25
N ASP A 124 -1.25 7.28 1.06
CA ASP A 124 -2.22 7.67 2.06
C ASP A 124 -3.62 7.27 1.58
N ILE A 125 -4.35 6.50 2.41
CA ILE A 125 -5.69 6.02 2.08
C ILE A 125 -6.70 6.70 3.00
N HIS A 126 -7.57 7.51 2.41
CA HIS A 126 -8.71 8.09 3.09
C HIS A 126 -9.98 7.34 2.70
N SER A 127 -10.54 6.59 3.63
CA SER A 127 -11.79 5.89 3.44
C SER A 127 -12.94 6.58 4.19
N GLN A 128 -14.17 6.23 3.82
CA GLN A 128 -15.38 6.78 4.44
C GLN A 128 -15.43 6.57 5.97
N PHE A 129 -14.66 5.62 6.50
CA PHE A 129 -14.64 5.24 7.92
C PHE A 129 -13.36 5.66 8.66
N GLU A 130 -12.36 6.23 7.99
CA GLU A 130 -11.05 6.59 8.55
C GLU A 130 -10.80 8.10 8.54
N THR A 131 -11.71 8.84 9.12
CA THR A 131 -11.51 10.29 9.32
C THR A 131 -10.69 10.63 10.56
N SER A 132 -10.31 9.63 11.38
CA SER A 132 -9.66 9.86 12.67
C SER A 132 -8.30 10.54 12.58
N ASN A 133 -7.52 10.26 11.55
CA ASN A 133 -6.19 10.86 11.40
C ASN A 133 -6.26 12.37 11.07
N LEU A 134 -7.29 12.80 10.33
CA LEU A 134 -7.49 14.22 10.01
C LEU A 134 -7.78 15.08 11.26
N PHE A 135 -8.28 14.48 12.32
CA PHE A 135 -8.57 15.15 13.59
C PHE A 135 -7.40 15.09 14.58
N SER A 136 -6.31 14.39 14.28
CA SER A 136 -5.14 14.41 15.15
C SER A 136 -4.35 15.70 14.96
N GLU A 137 -4.05 16.42 16.05
CA GLU A 137 -3.26 17.65 16.02
C GLU A 137 -1.89 17.42 15.34
N ALA A 138 -1.25 16.28 15.63
CA ALA A 138 0.04 15.93 15.05
C ALA A 138 -0.01 15.82 13.51
N TYR A 139 -1.10 15.28 12.95
CA TYR A 139 -1.29 15.20 11.50
C TYR A 139 -1.56 16.57 10.88
N GLN A 140 -2.35 17.41 11.55
CA GLN A 140 -2.62 18.77 11.09
C GLN A 140 -1.34 19.62 11.08
N PHE A 141 -0.51 19.51 12.12
CA PHE A 141 0.81 20.17 12.15
C PHE A 141 1.71 19.68 11.01
N LYS A 142 1.76 18.37 10.75
CA LYS A 142 2.57 17.79 9.66
C LYS A 142 2.16 18.34 8.29
N ILE A 143 0.84 18.55 8.05
CA ILE A 143 0.36 19.17 6.80
C ILE A 143 0.79 20.65 6.73
N ILE A 144 0.61 21.40 7.81
CA ILE A 144 0.96 22.82 7.87
C ILE A 144 2.48 22.99 7.65
N ASP A 145 3.30 22.20 8.32
CA ASP A 145 4.75 22.21 8.19
C ASP A 145 5.20 21.81 6.78
N GLY A 146 4.51 20.86 6.14
CA GLY A 146 4.76 20.47 4.76
C GLY A 146 4.40 21.54 3.71
N LEU A 147 3.46 22.42 4.03
CA LEU A 147 3.05 23.56 3.20
C LEU A 147 3.88 24.80 3.48
N SER A 148 4.47 24.92 4.68
CA SER A 148 5.36 26.01 5.02
C SER A 148 6.75 25.74 4.44
N GLU A 149 7.34 26.73 3.76
CA GLU A 149 8.71 26.66 3.23
C GLU A 149 9.78 26.66 4.34
N ASN A 150 9.37 26.54 5.60
CA ASN A 150 10.22 26.67 6.79
C ASN A 150 10.89 25.33 7.22
N LYS A 151 11.42 24.57 6.29
CA LYS A 151 12.16 23.32 6.61
C LYS A 151 13.32 23.52 7.59
N ASN A 152 13.89 24.72 7.66
CA ASN A 152 15.04 25.03 8.52
C ASN A 152 14.68 25.31 10.00
N LEU A 153 13.41 25.36 10.37
CA LEU A 153 12.95 25.59 11.76
C LEU A 153 12.56 24.30 12.50
N ILE A 154 12.45 23.18 11.78
CA ILE A 154 12.00 21.89 12.33
C ILE A 154 13.20 21.04 12.81
N GLU A 155 14.43 21.36 12.37
CA GLU A 155 15.67 20.63 12.73
C GLU A 155 16.42 21.15 13.97
N ASN A 156 15.77 21.97 14.83
CA ASN A 156 16.37 22.45 16.09
C ASN A 156 15.59 21.98 17.31
#